data_65072775f8d04e6ead732e0178effb8c
#
_entry.id   65072775f8d04e6ead732e0178effb8c
#
_cell.length_a   1.000
_cell.length_b   1.000
_cell.length_c   1.000
_cell.angle_alpha   90.00
_cell.angle_beta   90.00
_cell.angle_gamma   90.00
#
_symmetry.space_group_name_H-M   'P 1'
#
loop_
_entity.id
_entity.type
_entity.pdbx_description
1 polymer ?
#
loop_
_entity_poly.entity_id
_entity_poly.type
_entity_poly.pdbx_seq_one_letter_code
_entity_poly.pdbx_strand_id
1 'polypeptide(L)'
;MRPLTPLRIPGDGMVVLMGASGSGKSTFAARHFGPTDVLSSDALRGVVAGDESDQSATEDAFELLRLALRMRLARGRLTVVDATNVQRWARRLLLDAARREGRPAIAVVLDLPLALCLERNELRLVHRLPASAIRRQHRWLVESLPMLAAEGFARVELLRSPDEVERAAVERIGGQ
;
A
#
# COMPACT_ATOMS: atom_id res chain seq x y z
N MET A 1 12.43 10.82 23.69
CA MET A 1 11.81 9.94 22.67
C MET A 1 12.69 10.00 21.43
N ARG A 2 13.22 8.88 20.98
CA ARG A 2 14.14 8.85 19.82
C ARG A 2 13.38 9.24 18.54
N PRO A 3 13.89 10.17 17.70
CA PRO A 3 13.28 10.43 16.41
C PRO A 3 13.34 9.16 15.57
N LEU A 4 12.24 8.84 14.89
CA LEU A 4 12.24 7.75 13.91
C LEU A 4 13.13 8.15 12.74
N THR A 5 13.97 7.24 12.28
CA THR A 5 14.74 7.45 11.06
C THR A 5 13.75 7.62 9.90
N PRO A 6 13.90 8.65 9.05
CA PRO A 6 13.03 8.82 7.90
C PRO A 6 13.01 7.61 6.98
N LEU A 7 11.85 7.29 6.46
CA LEU A 7 11.69 6.26 5.43
C LEU A 7 12.27 6.80 4.12
N ARG A 8 13.40 6.26 3.70
CA ARG A 8 14.12 6.73 2.49
C ARG A 8 13.54 6.05 1.26
N ILE A 9 12.84 6.78 0.42
CA ILE A 9 12.12 6.31 -0.75
C ILE A 9 12.81 6.79 -2.03
N PRO A 10 13.27 5.87 -2.90
CA PRO A 10 13.81 6.24 -4.21
C PRO A 10 12.76 6.97 -5.07
N GLY A 11 13.17 8.10 -5.65
CA GLY A 11 12.27 8.95 -6.45
C GLY A 11 11.79 8.32 -7.77
N ASP A 12 12.39 7.21 -8.18
CA ASP A 12 12.05 6.42 -9.37
C ASP A 12 11.57 5.01 -9.04
N GLY A 13 11.32 4.73 -7.76
CA GLY A 13 10.93 3.42 -7.25
C GLY A 13 9.43 3.21 -7.11
N MET A 14 9.11 2.04 -6.57
CA MET A 14 7.76 1.66 -6.19
C MET A 14 7.65 1.54 -4.67
N VAL A 15 6.59 2.12 -4.10
CA VAL A 15 6.19 1.89 -2.71
C VAL A 15 4.95 1.03 -2.70
N VAL A 16 4.98 -0.07 -1.95
CA VAL A 16 3.81 -0.94 -1.74
C VAL A 16 3.34 -0.75 -0.31
N LEU A 17 2.21 -0.07 -0.14
CA LEU A 17 1.56 0.04 1.17
C LEU A 17 0.88 -1.30 1.48
N MET A 18 1.08 -1.80 2.70
CA MET A 18 0.47 -3.05 3.17
C MET A 18 -0.25 -2.82 4.49
N GLY A 19 -1.35 -3.52 4.68
CA GLY A 19 -2.11 -3.47 5.92
C GLY A 19 -3.58 -3.80 5.70
N ALA A 20 -4.27 -4.20 6.76
CA ALA A 20 -5.71 -4.43 6.72
C ALA A 20 -6.47 -3.12 6.45
N SER A 21 -7.71 -3.22 5.99
CA SER A 21 -8.60 -2.07 5.93
C SER A 21 -8.76 -1.45 7.32
N GLY A 22 -8.74 -0.12 7.40
CA GLY A 22 -8.72 0.60 8.68
C GLY A 22 -7.33 0.84 9.26
N SER A 23 -6.24 0.29 8.68
CA SER A 23 -4.87 0.54 9.18
C SER A 23 -4.35 1.95 8.87
N GLY A 24 -4.99 2.72 7.97
CA GLY A 24 -4.60 4.10 7.67
C GLY A 24 -3.68 4.28 6.45
N LYS A 25 -3.58 3.28 5.56
CA LYS A 25 -2.73 3.35 4.34
C LYS A 25 -3.00 4.59 3.50
N SER A 26 -4.27 4.84 3.16
CA SER A 26 -4.64 5.98 2.30
C SER A 26 -4.35 7.32 2.98
N THR A 27 -4.52 7.40 4.29
CA THR A 27 -4.14 8.58 5.08
C THR A 27 -2.63 8.78 5.06
N PHE A 28 -1.87 7.70 5.22
CA PHE A 28 -0.41 7.73 5.12
C PHE A 28 0.04 8.16 3.72
N ALA A 29 -0.57 7.59 2.67
CA ALA A 29 -0.30 7.96 1.29
C ALA A 29 -0.54 9.45 1.04
N ALA A 30 -1.71 9.96 1.43
CA ALA A 30 -2.08 11.36 1.24
C ALA A 30 -1.18 12.35 2.01
N ARG A 31 -0.65 11.93 3.16
CA ARG A 31 0.26 12.76 3.97
C ARG A 31 1.66 12.89 3.37
N HIS A 32 2.16 11.82 2.75
CA HIS A 32 3.58 11.71 2.39
C HIS A 32 3.86 11.78 0.89
N PHE A 33 2.85 11.59 0.05
CA PHE A 33 3.02 11.51 -1.41
C PHE A 33 2.05 12.44 -2.13
N GLY A 34 2.46 12.89 -3.32
CA GLY A 34 1.58 13.66 -4.17
C GLY A 34 0.43 12.79 -4.72
N PRO A 35 -0.74 13.40 -5.01
CA PRO A 35 -1.89 12.65 -5.50
C PRO A 35 -1.62 11.92 -6.83
N THR A 36 -0.72 12.44 -7.65
CA THR A 36 -0.30 11.82 -8.91
C THR A 36 0.69 10.67 -8.71
N ASP A 37 1.29 10.52 -7.52
CA ASP A 37 2.19 9.41 -7.22
C ASP A 37 1.44 8.15 -6.79
N VAL A 38 0.18 8.29 -6.34
CA VAL A 38 -0.60 7.22 -5.71
C VAL A 38 -1.53 6.55 -6.72
N LEU A 39 -1.42 5.23 -6.81
CA LEU A 39 -2.39 4.36 -7.47
C LEU A 39 -3.21 3.64 -6.39
N SER A 40 -4.43 4.10 -6.18
CA SER A 40 -5.38 3.52 -5.22
C SER A 40 -6.30 2.52 -5.91
N SER A 41 -6.39 1.30 -5.39
CA SER A 41 -7.34 0.30 -5.90
C SER A 41 -8.78 0.75 -5.74
N ASP A 42 -9.10 1.47 -4.67
CA ASP A 42 -10.44 1.98 -4.40
C ASP A 42 -10.81 3.08 -5.42
N ALA A 43 -9.92 4.07 -5.61
CA ALA A 43 -10.15 5.11 -6.60
C ALA A 43 -10.29 4.54 -8.03
N LEU A 44 -9.52 3.51 -8.37
CA LEU A 44 -9.64 2.86 -9.67
C LEU A 44 -10.93 2.06 -9.83
N ARG A 45 -11.50 1.49 -8.74
CA ARG A 45 -12.87 0.97 -8.80
C ARG A 45 -13.88 2.07 -9.14
N GLY A 46 -13.75 3.25 -8.54
CA GLY A 46 -14.55 4.41 -8.90
C GLY A 46 -14.43 4.80 -10.37
N VAL A 47 -13.23 4.73 -10.94
CA VAL A 47 -13.00 4.99 -12.38
C VAL A 47 -13.72 3.98 -13.26
N VAL A 48 -13.71 2.69 -12.89
CA VAL A 48 -14.31 1.61 -13.69
C VAL A 48 -15.84 1.56 -13.54
N ALA A 49 -16.33 1.62 -12.30
CA ALA A 49 -17.74 1.35 -11.99
C ALA A 49 -18.56 2.59 -11.58
N GLY A 50 -17.90 3.76 -11.46
CA GLY A 50 -18.55 4.97 -10.95
C GLY A 50 -18.76 4.96 -9.42
N ASP A 51 -18.35 3.89 -8.73
CA ASP A 51 -18.46 3.71 -7.28
C ASP A 51 -17.21 2.99 -6.74
N GLU A 52 -16.47 3.65 -5.87
CA GLU A 52 -15.28 3.07 -5.22
C GLU A 52 -15.62 1.86 -4.32
N SER A 53 -16.88 1.73 -3.86
CA SER A 53 -17.34 0.63 -3.03
C SER A 53 -17.74 -0.62 -3.82
N ASP A 54 -17.87 -0.52 -5.13
CA ASP A 54 -18.27 -1.65 -5.98
C ASP A 54 -17.19 -2.72 -6.06
N GLN A 55 -17.35 -3.76 -5.23
CA GLN A 55 -16.40 -4.86 -5.17
C GLN A 55 -16.39 -5.73 -6.44
N SER A 56 -17.43 -5.66 -7.29
CA SER A 56 -17.48 -6.41 -8.56
C SER A 56 -16.46 -5.92 -9.56
N ALA A 57 -16.07 -4.63 -9.50
CA ALA A 57 -15.05 -4.02 -10.36
C ALA A 57 -13.60 -4.20 -9.85
N THR A 58 -13.38 -5.04 -8.83
CA THR A 58 -12.06 -5.18 -8.20
C THR A 58 -11.00 -5.71 -9.18
N GLU A 59 -11.32 -6.70 -9.99
CA GLU A 59 -10.37 -7.27 -10.97
C GLU A 59 -9.99 -6.25 -12.03
N ASP A 60 -10.95 -5.52 -12.57
CA ASP A 60 -10.73 -4.48 -13.58
C ASP A 60 -9.91 -3.32 -13.01
N ALA A 61 -10.18 -2.91 -11.77
CA ALA A 61 -9.41 -1.89 -11.08
C ALA A 61 -7.94 -2.31 -10.89
N PHE A 62 -7.68 -3.58 -10.55
CA PHE A 62 -6.33 -4.09 -10.47
C PHE A 62 -5.65 -4.24 -11.83
N GLU A 63 -6.40 -4.48 -12.90
CA GLU A 63 -5.87 -4.48 -14.26
C GLU A 63 -5.39 -3.09 -14.67
N LEU A 64 -6.21 -2.07 -14.45
CA LEU A 64 -5.82 -0.67 -14.65
C LEU A 64 -4.63 -0.27 -13.77
N LEU A 65 -4.62 -0.68 -12.50
CA LEU A 65 -3.52 -0.42 -11.58
C LEU A 65 -2.20 -0.98 -12.13
N ARG A 66 -2.20 -2.23 -12.58
CA ARG A 66 -1.01 -2.88 -13.13
C ARG A 66 -0.54 -2.22 -14.42
N LEU A 67 -1.46 -1.80 -15.29
CA LEU A 67 -1.14 -1.08 -16.51
C LEU A 67 -0.50 0.28 -16.21
N ALA A 68 -1.13 1.08 -15.35
CA ALA A 68 -0.61 2.38 -14.93
C ALA A 68 0.74 2.25 -14.22
N LEU A 69 0.89 1.27 -13.33
CA LEU A 69 2.15 0.97 -12.63
C LEU A 69 3.30 0.75 -13.63
N ARG A 70 3.12 -0.15 -14.61
CA ARG A 70 4.16 -0.43 -15.62
C ARG A 70 4.55 0.83 -16.38
N MET A 71 3.56 1.59 -16.85
CA MET A 71 3.80 2.83 -17.62
C MET A 71 4.56 3.88 -16.79
N ARG A 72 4.27 3.98 -15.51
CA ARG A 72 4.93 4.92 -14.60
C ARG A 72 6.36 4.50 -14.27
N LEU A 73 6.57 3.23 -13.95
CA LEU A 73 7.91 2.68 -13.67
C LEU A 73 8.83 2.78 -14.88
N ALA A 74 8.34 2.50 -16.10
CA ALA A 74 9.09 2.68 -17.33
C ALA A 74 9.55 4.13 -17.53
N ARG A 75 8.80 5.10 -17.04
CA ARG A 75 9.15 6.54 -17.05
C ARG A 75 10.01 6.99 -15.85
N GLY A 76 10.41 6.08 -14.97
CA GLY A 76 11.14 6.42 -13.75
C GLY A 76 10.33 7.28 -12.79
N ARG A 77 9.01 7.10 -12.74
CA ARG A 77 8.15 7.87 -11.83
C ARG A 77 7.91 7.10 -10.54
N LEU A 78 8.18 7.75 -9.41
CA LEU A 78 7.75 7.23 -8.10
C LEU A 78 6.29 6.83 -8.18
N THR A 79 6.00 5.61 -7.73
CA THR A 79 4.65 5.09 -7.74
C THR A 79 4.33 4.39 -6.42
N VAL A 80 3.27 4.84 -5.77
CA VAL A 80 2.77 4.29 -4.50
C VAL A 80 1.53 3.46 -4.81
N VAL A 81 1.55 2.20 -4.45
CA VAL A 81 0.40 1.30 -4.60
C VAL A 81 -0.36 1.25 -3.29
N ASP A 82 -1.52 1.92 -3.27
CA ASP A 82 -2.44 1.95 -2.12
C ASP A 82 -3.55 0.91 -2.30
N ALA A 83 -3.29 -0.27 -1.78
CA ALA A 83 -4.22 -1.39 -1.64
C ALA A 83 -3.85 -2.18 -0.39
N THR A 84 -4.62 -3.20 -0.02
CA THR A 84 -4.29 -4.01 1.16
C THR A 84 -2.96 -4.75 1.00
N ASN A 85 -2.68 -5.26 -0.19
CA ASN A 85 -1.45 -5.96 -0.59
C ASN A 85 -1.02 -7.09 0.38
N VAL A 86 -1.98 -7.67 1.09
CA VAL A 86 -1.72 -8.70 2.11
C VAL A 86 -1.50 -10.09 1.53
N GLN A 87 -1.87 -10.30 0.26
CA GLN A 87 -1.72 -11.59 -0.41
C GLN A 87 -0.42 -11.64 -1.22
N ARG A 88 0.36 -12.69 -1.03
CA ARG A 88 1.67 -12.85 -1.68
C ARG A 88 1.60 -12.81 -3.22
N TRP A 89 0.58 -13.44 -3.81
CA TRP A 89 0.43 -13.45 -5.27
C TRP A 89 0.24 -12.04 -5.84
N ALA A 90 -0.51 -11.16 -5.15
CA ALA A 90 -0.71 -9.77 -5.57
C ALA A 90 0.61 -8.97 -5.51
N ARG A 91 1.37 -9.12 -4.41
CA ARG A 91 2.68 -8.49 -4.27
C ARG A 91 3.68 -8.98 -5.33
N ARG A 92 3.65 -10.28 -5.64
CA ARG A 92 4.52 -10.85 -6.69
C ARG A 92 4.31 -10.16 -8.03
N LEU A 93 3.06 -9.90 -8.43
CA LEU A 93 2.77 -9.19 -9.68
C LEU A 93 3.36 -7.77 -9.69
N LEU A 94 3.29 -7.06 -8.56
CA LEU A 94 3.87 -5.73 -8.42
C LEU A 94 5.41 -5.78 -8.47
N LEU A 95 6.01 -6.72 -7.74
CA LEU A 95 7.47 -6.90 -7.72
C LEU A 95 8.02 -7.31 -9.08
N ASP A 96 7.32 -8.15 -9.82
CA ASP A 96 7.71 -8.53 -11.18
C ASP A 96 7.67 -7.32 -12.13
N ALA A 97 6.69 -6.41 -11.98
CA ALA A 97 6.65 -5.17 -12.74
C ALA A 97 7.85 -4.26 -12.41
N ALA A 98 8.15 -4.07 -11.12
CA ALA A 98 9.29 -3.26 -10.70
C ALA A 98 10.64 -3.84 -11.18
N ARG A 99 10.79 -5.16 -11.08
CA ARG A 99 11.99 -5.87 -11.51
C ARG A 99 12.24 -5.74 -13.01
N ARG A 100 11.18 -5.85 -13.84
CA ARG A 100 11.29 -5.69 -15.31
C ARG A 100 11.81 -4.32 -15.71
N GLU A 101 11.46 -3.29 -14.97
CA GLU A 101 11.89 -1.92 -15.22
C GLU A 101 13.17 -1.54 -14.45
N GLY A 102 13.78 -2.49 -13.71
CA GLY A 102 14.98 -2.24 -12.90
C GLY A 102 14.74 -1.24 -11.77
N ARG A 103 13.50 -1.14 -11.24
CA ARG A 103 13.14 -0.16 -10.21
C ARG A 103 13.09 -0.80 -8.82
N PRO A 104 13.62 -0.13 -7.79
CA PRO A 104 13.54 -0.63 -6.42
C PRO A 104 12.10 -0.60 -5.91
N ALA A 105 11.72 -1.63 -5.18
CA ALA A 105 10.42 -1.73 -4.51
C ALA A 105 10.60 -1.69 -2.99
N ILE A 106 9.91 -0.78 -2.33
CA ILE A 106 9.91 -0.62 -0.87
C ILE A 106 8.54 -1.03 -0.34
N ALA A 107 8.51 -1.93 0.64
CA ALA A 107 7.29 -2.24 1.38
C ALA A 107 7.16 -1.30 2.59
N VAL A 108 6.03 -0.65 2.75
CA VAL A 108 5.65 0.08 3.97
C VAL A 108 4.44 -0.61 4.57
N VAL A 109 4.66 -1.29 5.68
CA VAL A 109 3.69 -2.18 6.31
C VAL A 109 3.10 -1.50 7.55
N LEU A 110 1.80 -1.26 7.53
CA LEU A 110 1.04 -0.77 8.68
C LEU A 110 0.48 -1.98 9.43
N ASP A 111 1.31 -2.57 10.31
CA ASP A 111 1.00 -3.73 11.14
C ASP A 111 0.33 -3.28 12.44
N LEU A 112 -0.87 -2.71 12.31
CA LEU A 112 -1.62 -2.17 13.45
C LEU A 112 -2.54 -3.22 14.08
N PRO A 113 -2.86 -3.07 15.39
CA PRO A 113 -3.76 -3.99 16.09
C PRO A 113 -5.10 -4.16 15.36
N LEU A 114 -5.57 -5.41 15.26
CA LEU A 114 -6.85 -5.74 14.62
C LEU A 114 -8.01 -4.95 15.21
N ALA A 115 -8.06 -4.80 16.55
CA ALA A 115 -9.10 -4.06 17.23
C ALA A 115 -9.22 -2.62 16.71
N LEU A 116 -8.08 -1.94 16.54
CA LEU A 116 -8.04 -0.59 16.01
C LEU A 116 -8.53 -0.52 14.54
N CYS A 117 -8.14 -1.49 13.72
CA CYS A 117 -8.61 -1.56 12.33
C CYS A 117 -10.14 -1.75 12.24
N LEU A 118 -10.69 -2.59 13.11
CA LEU A 118 -12.13 -2.81 13.22
C LEU A 118 -12.86 -1.55 13.70
N GLU A 119 -12.39 -0.92 14.78
CA GLU A 119 -12.95 0.34 15.30
C GLU A 119 -13.00 1.42 14.21
N ARG A 120 -11.88 1.65 13.53
CA ARG A 120 -11.82 2.65 12.46
C ARG A 120 -12.73 2.32 11.28
N ASN A 121 -12.92 1.04 10.98
CA ASN A 121 -13.87 0.63 9.94
C ASN A 121 -15.32 0.88 10.36
N GLU A 122 -15.65 0.68 11.64
CA GLU A 122 -17.01 0.97 12.17
C GLU A 122 -17.36 2.47 12.05
N LEU A 123 -16.38 3.36 12.20
CA LEU A 123 -16.54 4.81 12.09
C LEU A 123 -16.66 5.31 10.64
N ARG A 124 -16.42 4.44 9.65
CA ARG A 124 -16.55 4.83 8.24
C ARG A 124 -18.02 5.00 7.84
N LEU A 125 -18.33 6.12 7.22
CA LEU A 125 -19.65 6.40 6.64
C LEU A 125 -19.83 5.72 5.27
N VAL A 126 -18.72 5.56 4.53
CA VAL A 126 -18.66 4.91 3.22
C VAL A 126 -17.54 3.87 3.19
N HIS A 127 -17.60 2.91 2.28
CA HIS A 127 -16.60 1.84 2.12
C HIS A 127 -16.37 0.98 3.37
N ARG A 128 -17.43 0.82 4.19
CA ARG A 128 -17.39 -0.05 5.36
C ARG A 128 -17.39 -1.52 4.92
N LEU A 129 -16.37 -2.25 5.34
CA LEU A 129 -16.25 -3.67 5.05
C LEU A 129 -16.82 -4.52 6.19
N PRO A 130 -17.29 -5.74 5.89
CA PRO A 130 -17.61 -6.72 6.93
C PRO A 130 -16.39 -6.99 7.83
N ALA A 131 -16.61 -7.11 9.14
CA ALA A 131 -15.54 -7.39 10.10
C ALA A 131 -14.75 -8.68 9.76
N SER A 132 -15.43 -9.68 9.20
CA SER A 132 -14.80 -10.93 8.73
C SER A 132 -13.74 -10.69 7.64
N ALA A 133 -13.98 -9.74 6.73
CA ALA A 133 -13.02 -9.38 5.70
C ALA A 133 -11.76 -8.75 6.31
N ILE A 134 -11.91 -7.84 7.28
CA ILE A 134 -10.79 -7.19 7.96
C ILE A 134 -9.98 -8.20 8.77
N ARG A 135 -10.66 -9.09 9.52
CA ARG A 135 -10.00 -10.19 10.26
C ARG A 135 -9.17 -11.08 9.34
N ARG A 136 -9.71 -11.41 8.16
CA ARG A 136 -9.01 -12.21 7.15
C ARG A 136 -7.79 -11.47 6.59
N GLN A 137 -7.94 -10.19 6.24
CA GLN A 137 -6.84 -9.34 5.76
C GLN A 137 -5.72 -9.22 6.80
N HIS A 138 -6.08 -8.99 8.06
CA HIS A 138 -5.12 -8.88 9.16
C HIS A 138 -4.36 -10.20 9.36
N ARG A 139 -5.06 -11.34 9.36
CA ARG A 139 -4.42 -12.66 9.46
C ARG A 139 -3.43 -12.88 8.32
N TRP A 140 -3.82 -12.62 7.07
CA TRP A 140 -2.91 -12.75 5.92
C TRP A 140 -1.70 -11.83 6.01
N LEU A 141 -1.87 -10.63 6.56
CA LEU A 141 -0.74 -9.74 6.81
C LEU A 141 0.23 -10.39 7.80
N VAL A 142 -0.24 -10.80 8.97
CA VAL A 142 0.58 -11.40 10.02
C VAL A 142 1.32 -12.65 9.52
N GLU A 143 0.63 -13.52 8.79
CA GLU A 143 1.22 -14.70 8.16
C GLU A 143 2.31 -14.36 7.13
N SER A 144 2.20 -13.21 6.48
CA SER A 144 3.16 -12.75 5.47
C SER A 144 4.43 -12.13 6.06
N LEU A 145 4.36 -11.51 7.24
CA LEU A 145 5.47 -10.72 7.81
C LEU A 145 6.83 -11.45 7.80
N PRO A 146 6.94 -12.73 8.22
CA PRO A 146 8.24 -13.42 8.24
C PRO A 146 8.86 -13.60 6.85
N MET A 147 8.06 -13.58 5.80
CA MET A 147 8.50 -13.89 4.43
C MET A 147 8.78 -12.64 3.59
N LEU A 148 8.33 -11.45 4.02
CA LEU A 148 8.41 -10.24 3.21
C LEU A 148 9.83 -9.89 2.77
N ALA A 149 10.81 -10.05 3.65
CA ALA A 149 12.22 -9.78 3.34
C ALA A 149 12.77 -10.68 2.21
N ALA A 150 12.21 -11.87 2.04
CA ALA A 150 12.62 -12.83 1.01
C ALA A 150 11.82 -12.70 -0.30
N GLU A 151 10.79 -11.84 -0.36
CA GLU A 151 9.95 -11.70 -1.55
C GLU A 151 10.59 -10.88 -2.67
N GLY A 152 11.64 -10.09 -2.35
CA GLY A 152 12.37 -9.29 -3.34
C GLY A 152 12.16 -7.78 -3.21
N PHE A 153 11.61 -7.31 -2.09
CA PHE A 153 11.65 -5.89 -1.72
C PHE A 153 13.10 -5.46 -1.42
N ALA A 154 13.48 -4.28 -1.92
CA ALA A 154 14.77 -3.68 -1.56
C ALA A 154 14.82 -3.30 -0.07
N ARG A 155 13.65 -3.00 0.51
CA ARG A 155 13.48 -2.70 1.92
C ARG A 155 12.05 -2.97 2.37
N VAL A 156 11.92 -3.38 3.65
CA VAL A 156 10.63 -3.57 4.32
C VAL A 156 10.63 -2.71 5.58
N GLU A 157 9.73 -1.73 5.62
CA GLU A 157 9.54 -0.83 6.74
C GLU A 157 8.28 -1.21 7.50
N LEU A 158 8.41 -1.49 8.79
CA LEU A 158 7.30 -1.95 9.63
C LEU A 158 6.89 -0.83 10.60
N LEU A 159 5.64 -0.39 10.51
CA LEU A 159 5.00 0.55 11.44
C LEU A 159 3.97 -0.22 12.26
N ARG A 160 4.25 -0.41 13.56
CA ARG A 160 3.50 -1.31 14.44
C ARG A 160 2.57 -0.62 15.42
N SER A 161 2.61 0.69 15.47
CA SER A 161 1.72 1.46 16.34
C SER A 161 1.18 2.71 15.64
N PRO A 162 0.04 3.25 16.09
CA PRO A 162 -0.47 4.54 15.61
C PRO A 162 0.56 5.67 15.75
N ASP A 163 1.30 5.68 16.84
CA ASP A 163 2.35 6.66 17.12
C ASP A 163 3.52 6.55 16.13
N GLU A 164 3.94 5.35 15.74
CA GLU A 164 4.94 5.16 14.68
C GLU A 164 4.43 5.66 13.33
N VAL A 165 3.17 5.38 12.97
CA VAL A 165 2.55 5.87 11.73
C VAL A 165 2.44 7.39 11.73
N GLU A 166 2.06 7.99 12.86
CA GLU A 166 1.91 9.44 13.02
C GLU A 166 3.25 10.17 12.88
N ARG A 167 4.31 9.61 13.47
CA ARG A 167 5.65 10.21 13.50
C ARG A 167 6.54 9.82 12.33
N ALA A 168 6.09 8.89 11.50
CA ALA A 168 6.85 8.50 10.31
C ALA A 168 7.07 9.72 9.41
N ALA A 169 8.30 9.88 8.95
CA ALA A 169 8.67 10.87 7.94
C ALA A 169 9.14 10.14 6.70
N VAL A 170 8.89 10.68 5.53
CA VAL A 170 9.36 10.16 4.24
C VAL A 170 10.37 11.13 3.66
N GLU A 171 11.55 10.61 3.33
CA GLU A 171 12.60 11.32 2.61
C GLU A 171 12.74 10.73 1.21
N ARG A 172 12.56 11.55 0.18
CA ARG A 172 12.83 11.12 -1.21
C ARG A 172 14.33 11.18 -1.48
N ILE A 173 14.89 10.08 -1.96
CA ILE A 173 16.31 9.97 -2.29
C ILE A 173 16.50 9.65 -3.76
N GLY A 174 17.39 10.37 -4.45
CA GLY A 174 17.62 10.15 -5.88
C GLY A 174 16.36 10.33 -6.72
N GLY A 175 16.49 10.16 -8.02
CA GLY A 175 15.42 10.39 -8.99
C GLY A 175 15.49 11.82 -9.54
N GLN A 176 15.54 11.87 -10.85
CA GLN A 176 15.45 13.13 -11.61
C GLN A 176 14.02 13.64 -11.63
#